data_14da611172ae3fed36610b6e42495461
#
_entry.id   14da611172ae3fed36610b6e42495461
#
_cell.length_a   1.000
_cell.length_b   1.000
_cell.length_c   1.000
_cell.angle_alpha   90.00
_cell.angle_beta   90.00
_cell.angle_gamma   90.00
#
_symmetry.space_group_name_H-M   'P 1'
#
loop_
_entity.id
_entity.type
_entity.pdbx_description
1 polymer ?
#
loop_
_entity_poly.entity_id
_entity_poly.type
_entity_poly.pdbx_seq_one_letter_code
_entity_poly.pdbx_strand_id
1 'polypeptide(L)'
;MATHDVLHGIGVSAGTAAAPAAIVQPAPGVDTTEPGSVDAAAGGARVREALAAVSARLSERATNAPEETKAILKATAQLAGDRGLAKAVDKKLKKGLGVTQAVHDAVEDYAQMLRGLGGYMAERATDLYDVRDRVICELRGLPEPGVPAFDGPGVLGARDLAPAETATLNPETVLGSITEVGGPT
;
A
#
# COMPACT_ATOMS: atom_id res chain seq x y z
N MET A 1 -34.04 -0.79 -13.26
CA MET A 1 -33.81 0.67 -13.20
C MET A 1 -32.55 0.86 -12.35
N ALA A 2 -31.55 1.55 -12.90
CA ALA A 2 -30.38 1.88 -12.09
C ALA A 2 -30.80 2.92 -11.05
N THR A 3 -30.60 2.64 -9.78
CA THR A 3 -30.78 3.61 -8.69
C THR A 3 -29.60 4.59 -8.79
N HIS A 4 -29.90 5.86 -8.91
CA HIS A 4 -28.89 6.92 -8.85
C HIS A 4 -28.86 7.47 -7.43
N ASP A 5 -27.75 7.24 -6.74
CA ASP A 5 -27.51 7.85 -5.44
C ASP A 5 -26.85 9.22 -5.65
N VAL A 6 -27.37 10.24 -4.98
CA VAL A 6 -26.82 11.60 -5.02
C VAL A 6 -26.13 11.89 -3.70
N LEU A 7 -24.85 12.20 -3.79
CA LEU A 7 -24.07 12.68 -2.64
C LEU A 7 -23.99 14.21 -2.70
N HIS A 8 -24.19 14.86 -1.56
CA HIS A 8 -24.02 16.31 -1.43
C HIS A 8 -22.68 16.62 -0.76
N GLY A 9 -21.94 17.55 -1.31
CA GLY A 9 -20.62 17.92 -0.81
C GLY A 9 -20.28 19.39 -1.05
N ILE A 10 -19.08 19.77 -0.62
CA ILE A 10 -18.53 21.11 -0.82
C ILE A 10 -17.61 21.05 -2.05
N GLY A 11 -17.90 21.86 -3.06
CA GLY A 11 -17.00 22.01 -4.21
C GLY A 11 -15.75 22.80 -3.81
N VAL A 12 -14.58 22.21 -3.98
CA VAL A 12 -13.29 22.85 -3.66
C VAL A 12 -12.55 23.33 -4.91
N SER A 13 -12.98 22.89 -6.09
CA SER A 13 -12.49 23.37 -7.39
C SER A 13 -13.66 23.47 -8.39
N ALA A 14 -13.51 24.33 -9.38
CA ALA A 14 -14.49 24.46 -10.46
C ALA A 14 -14.33 23.30 -11.47
N GLY A 15 -15.44 22.85 -12.01
CA GLY A 15 -15.48 21.84 -13.08
C GLY A 15 -16.55 20.78 -12.85
N THR A 16 -16.73 19.94 -13.88
CA THR A 16 -17.58 18.75 -13.83
C THR A 16 -16.86 17.61 -14.52
N ALA A 17 -16.98 16.42 -13.99
CA ALA A 17 -16.43 15.20 -14.60
C ALA A 17 -17.45 14.07 -14.53
N ALA A 18 -17.44 13.19 -15.56
CA ALA A 18 -18.23 11.98 -15.59
C ALA A 18 -17.32 10.83 -16.07
N ALA A 19 -17.03 9.89 -15.20
CA ALA A 19 -16.18 8.74 -15.49
C ALA A 19 -16.41 7.64 -14.43
N PRO A 20 -15.92 6.41 -14.66
CA PRO A 20 -15.93 5.38 -13.64
C PRO A 20 -15.24 5.84 -12.35
N ALA A 21 -15.82 5.49 -11.21
CA ALA A 21 -15.23 5.81 -9.91
C ALA A 21 -14.33 4.68 -9.43
N ALA A 22 -13.16 5.03 -8.91
CA ALA A 22 -12.27 4.11 -8.22
C ALA A 22 -12.03 4.59 -6.79
N ILE A 23 -12.12 3.68 -5.83
CA ILE A 23 -12.01 4.00 -4.40
C ILE A 23 -10.62 3.65 -3.91
N VAL A 24 -9.96 4.62 -3.27
CA VAL A 24 -8.69 4.40 -2.57
C VAL A 24 -8.89 3.35 -1.48
N GLN A 25 -8.07 2.34 -1.52
CA GLN A 25 -8.14 1.27 -0.53
C GLN A 25 -7.33 1.66 0.71
N PRO A 26 -7.94 1.57 1.91
CA PRO A 26 -7.21 1.85 3.14
C PRO A 26 -6.10 0.81 3.37
N ALA A 27 -5.12 1.19 4.17
CA ALA A 27 -4.12 0.24 4.65
C ALA A 27 -4.80 -0.93 5.38
N PRO A 28 -4.42 -2.19 5.13
CA PRO A 28 -5.03 -3.34 5.75
C PRO A 28 -4.65 -3.39 7.23
N GLY A 29 -5.61 -3.64 8.10
CA GLY A 29 -5.32 -4.01 9.47
C GLY A 29 -4.72 -5.43 9.54
N VAL A 30 -4.02 -5.71 10.64
CA VAL A 30 -3.63 -7.08 11.00
C VAL A 30 -4.88 -7.91 11.25
N ASP A 31 -4.93 -9.13 10.73
CA ASP A 31 -6.00 -10.06 11.06
C ASP A 31 -5.74 -10.67 12.45
N THR A 32 -6.36 -10.09 13.46
CA THR A 32 -6.24 -10.55 14.85
C THR A 32 -6.98 -11.88 15.10
N THR A 33 -7.78 -12.35 14.14
CA THR A 33 -8.49 -13.63 14.21
C THR A 33 -7.72 -14.76 13.54
N GLU A 34 -6.61 -14.43 12.85
CA GLU A 34 -5.76 -15.41 12.20
C GLU A 34 -5.16 -16.36 13.24
N PRO A 35 -5.37 -17.68 13.10
CA PRO A 35 -4.76 -18.63 14.01
C PRO A 35 -3.24 -18.55 13.94
N GLY A 36 -2.58 -18.73 15.06
CA GLY A 36 -1.13 -18.83 15.09
C GLY A 36 -0.64 -19.89 14.10
N SER A 37 0.53 -19.65 13.50
CA SER A 37 1.07 -20.56 12.50
C SER A 37 1.40 -21.91 13.13
N VAL A 38 0.63 -22.94 12.77
CA VAL A 38 0.90 -24.34 13.17
C VAL A 38 2.10 -24.88 12.40
N ASP A 39 2.32 -24.39 11.17
CA ASP A 39 3.45 -24.71 10.30
C ASP A 39 4.18 -23.43 9.87
N ALA A 40 5.24 -23.10 10.61
CA ALA A 40 6.06 -21.92 10.32
C ALA A 40 6.76 -22.01 8.95
N ALA A 41 7.02 -23.20 8.42
CA ALA A 41 7.65 -23.36 7.11
C ALA A 41 6.66 -23.04 5.98
N ALA A 42 5.44 -23.53 6.07
CA ALA A 42 4.37 -23.20 5.12
C ALA A 42 4.01 -21.69 5.18
N GLY A 43 3.87 -21.13 6.40
CA GLY A 43 3.67 -19.70 6.59
C GLY A 43 4.79 -18.86 5.97
N GLY A 44 6.04 -19.25 6.17
CA GLY A 44 7.20 -18.59 5.59
C GLY A 44 7.25 -18.68 4.06
N ALA A 45 6.82 -19.79 3.47
CA ALA A 45 6.69 -19.92 2.01
C ALA A 45 5.66 -18.93 1.46
N ARG A 46 4.47 -18.87 2.04
CA ARG A 46 3.42 -17.91 1.66
C ARG A 46 3.89 -16.46 1.72
N VAL A 47 4.61 -16.10 2.79
CA VAL A 47 5.15 -14.72 2.92
C VAL A 47 6.19 -14.45 1.84
N ARG A 48 7.08 -15.38 1.55
CA ARG A 48 8.09 -15.19 0.48
C ARG A 48 7.44 -15.03 -0.90
N GLU A 49 6.38 -15.78 -1.18
CA GLU A 49 5.59 -15.61 -2.41
C GLU A 49 4.93 -14.22 -2.48
N ALA A 50 4.31 -13.78 -1.38
CA ALA A 50 3.70 -12.45 -1.30
C ALA A 50 4.73 -11.33 -1.45
N LEU A 51 5.87 -11.41 -0.78
CA LEU A 51 6.99 -10.47 -0.93
C LEU A 51 7.50 -10.42 -2.37
N ALA A 52 7.67 -11.55 -3.02
CA ALA A 52 8.11 -11.64 -4.41
C ALA A 52 7.07 -11.04 -5.37
N ALA A 53 5.78 -11.30 -5.15
CA ALA A 53 4.69 -10.75 -5.95
C ALA A 53 4.63 -9.21 -5.82
N VAL A 54 4.72 -8.67 -4.61
CA VAL A 54 4.76 -7.22 -4.36
C VAL A 54 5.99 -6.59 -5.02
N SER A 55 7.18 -7.18 -4.85
CA SER A 55 8.42 -6.70 -5.48
C SER A 55 8.32 -6.67 -7.00
N ALA A 56 7.76 -7.70 -7.61
CA ALA A 56 7.57 -7.80 -9.06
C ALA A 56 6.62 -6.69 -9.58
N ARG A 57 5.45 -6.51 -8.95
CA ARG A 57 4.48 -5.46 -9.32
C ARG A 57 5.05 -4.06 -9.21
N LEU A 58 5.78 -3.77 -8.12
CA LEU A 58 6.44 -2.47 -7.95
C LEU A 58 7.51 -2.24 -9.01
N SER A 59 8.29 -3.28 -9.36
CA SER A 59 9.29 -3.22 -10.42
C SER A 59 8.68 -2.98 -11.80
N GLU A 60 7.56 -3.63 -12.09
CA GLU A 60 6.79 -3.43 -13.33
C GLU A 60 6.24 -2.00 -13.42
N ARG A 61 5.61 -1.50 -12.34
CA ARG A 61 5.15 -0.10 -12.27
C ARG A 61 6.30 0.88 -12.48
N ALA A 62 7.47 0.61 -11.90
CA ALA A 62 8.65 1.45 -12.08
C ALA A 62 9.10 1.54 -13.54
N THR A 63 8.82 0.53 -14.36
CA THR A 63 9.20 0.53 -15.78
C THR A 63 8.43 1.59 -16.57
N ASN A 64 7.17 1.82 -16.21
CA ASN A 64 6.24 2.73 -16.90
C ASN A 64 6.08 4.08 -16.19
N ALA A 65 6.75 4.30 -15.05
CA ALA A 65 6.63 5.50 -14.25
C ALA A 65 7.56 6.64 -14.74
N PRO A 66 7.21 7.91 -14.50
CA PRO A 66 8.12 9.03 -14.64
C PRO A 66 9.41 8.84 -13.83
N GLU A 67 10.53 9.43 -14.28
CA GLU A 67 11.86 9.15 -13.72
C GLU A 67 11.95 9.44 -12.20
N GLU A 68 11.25 10.47 -11.72
CA GLU A 68 11.18 10.84 -10.30
C GLU A 68 10.51 9.75 -9.46
N THR A 69 9.39 9.21 -9.94
CA THR A 69 8.64 8.14 -9.25
C THR A 69 9.31 6.77 -9.40
N LYS A 70 10.00 6.55 -10.50
CA LYS A 70 10.69 5.29 -10.82
C LYS A 70 11.75 4.91 -9.80
N ALA A 71 12.54 5.89 -9.33
CA ALA A 71 13.57 5.65 -8.33
C ALA A 71 12.95 5.19 -6.99
N ILE A 72 11.84 5.80 -6.59
CA ILE A 72 11.10 5.46 -5.36
C ILE A 72 10.53 4.05 -5.48
N LEU A 73 9.81 3.74 -6.56
CA LEU A 73 9.23 2.42 -6.78
C LEU A 73 10.27 1.31 -6.81
N LYS A 74 11.43 1.54 -7.46
CA LYS A 74 12.54 0.57 -7.46
C LYS A 74 13.09 0.33 -6.06
N ALA A 75 13.25 1.39 -5.27
CA ALA A 75 13.73 1.26 -3.91
C ALA A 75 12.76 0.48 -3.02
N THR A 76 11.44 0.76 -3.12
CA THR A 76 10.41 0.02 -2.41
C THR A 76 10.35 -1.45 -2.87
N ALA A 77 10.50 -1.71 -4.18
CA ALA A 77 10.59 -3.07 -4.71
C ALA A 77 11.80 -3.85 -4.12
N GLN A 78 12.95 -3.19 -3.97
CA GLN A 78 14.13 -3.79 -3.34
C GLN A 78 13.91 -4.12 -1.86
N LEU A 79 13.21 -3.25 -1.12
CA LEU A 79 12.82 -3.52 0.28
C LEU A 79 11.90 -4.75 0.38
N ALA A 80 10.92 -4.87 -0.52
CA ALA A 80 10.07 -6.06 -0.59
C ALA A 80 10.86 -7.33 -0.92
N GLY A 81 11.92 -7.23 -1.74
CA GLY A 81 12.82 -8.33 -2.08
C GLY A 81 13.91 -8.62 -1.04
N ASP A 82 13.95 -7.90 0.08
CA ASP A 82 15.04 -8.02 1.06
C ASP A 82 14.99 -9.34 1.83
N ARG A 83 16.10 -10.08 1.79
CA ARG A 83 16.23 -11.37 2.48
C ARG A 83 16.26 -11.24 4.01
N GLY A 84 16.67 -10.10 4.53
CA GLY A 84 16.67 -9.79 5.96
C GLY A 84 15.26 -9.67 6.48
N LEU A 85 14.38 -8.97 5.76
CA LEU A 85 12.97 -8.88 6.08
C LEU A 85 12.30 -10.26 6.10
N ALA A 86 12.50 -11.06 5.06
CA ALA A 86 11.94 -12.42 5.01
C ALA A 86 12.42 -13.29 6.21
N LYS A 87 13.71 -13.21 6.57
CA LYS A 87 14.25 -13.91 7.76
C LYS A 87 13.67 -13.38 9.08
N ALA A 88 13.39 -12.08 9.17
CA ALA A 88 12.75 -11.50 10.35
C ALA A 88 11.32 -12.04 10.53
N VAL A 89 10.55 -12.14 9.44
CA VAL A 89 9.21 -12.75 9.45
C VAL A 89 9.30 -14.24 9.85
N ASP A 90 10.23 -15.01 9.27
CA ASP A 90 10.43 -16.43 9.64
C ASP A 90 10.69 -16.62 11.17
N LYS A 91 11.41 -15.68 11.80
CA LYS A 91 11.63 -15.70 13.25
C LYS A 91 10.33 -15.48 14.04
N LYS A 92 9.44 -14.60 13.57
CA LYS A 92 8.14 -14.32 14.19
C LYS A 92 7.19 -15.52 14.04
N LEU A 93 7.16 -16.14 12.86
CA LEU A 93 6.38 -17.36 12.60
C LEU A 93 6.80 -18.53 13.51
N LYS A 94 8.10 -18.71 13.73
CA LYS A 94 8.62 -19.73 14.65
C LYS A 94 8.23 -19.50 16.13
N LYS A 95 7.76 -18.29 16.47
CA LYS A 95 7.18 -17.98 17.78
C LYS A 95 5.68 -18.25 17.85
N GLY A 96 5.10 -18.81 16.79
CA GLY A 96 3.69 -19.16 16.73
C GLY A 96 2.74 -18.02 16.33
N LEU A 97 3.27 -16.89 15.82
CA LEU A 97 2.41 -15.79 15.31
C LEU A 97 1.71 -16.19 14.01
N GLY A 98 0.52 -15.65 13.79
CA GLY A 98 -0.15 -15.71 12.49
C GLY A 98 0.66 -15.00 11.39
N VAL A 99 0.35 -15.28 10.13
CA VAL A 99 1.18 -14.84 9.01
C VAL A 99 1.17 -13.31 8.86
N THR A 100 0.01 -12.68 8.98
CA THR A 100 -0.14 -11.22 8.88
C THR A 100 0.48 -10.51 10.09
N GLN A 101 0.30 -11.06 11.30
CA GLN A 101 0.91 -10.54 12.51
C GLN A 101 2.45 -10.65 12.45
N ALA A 102 2.97 -11.76 11.94
CA ALA A 102 4.41 -11.97 11.79
C ALA A 102 5.04 -10.95 10.84
N VAL A 103 4.36 -10.62 9.72
CA VAL A 103 4.79 -9.56 8.79
C VAL A 103 4.76 -8.20 9.48
N HIS A 104 3.65 -7.86 10.14
CA HIS A 104 3.50 -6.60 10.86
C HIS A 104 4.63 -6.39 11.87
N ASP A 105 4.83 -7.36 12.79
CA ASP A 105 5.80 -7.24 13.87
C ASP A 105 7.25 -7.25 13.36
N ALA A 106 7.52 -7.97 12.28
CA ALA A 106 8.85 -7.98 11.67
C ALA A 106 9.18 -6.62 11.02
N VAL A 107 8.20 -6.01 10.35
CA VAL A 107 8.38 -4.68 9.75
C VAL A 107 8.52 -3.62 10.83
N GLU A 108 7.74 -3.70 11.92
CA GLU A 108 7.83 -2.75 13.02
C GLU A 108 9.23 -2.79 13.67
N ASP A 109 9.74 -3.99 13.98
CA ASP A 109 11.10 -4.15 14.52
C ASP A 109 12.16 -3.55 13.55
N TYR A 110 12.00 -3.79 12.24
CA TYR A 110 12.94 -3.34 11.21
C TYR A 110 12.88 -1.81 11.02
N ALA A 111 11.67 -1.24 11.03
CA ALA A 111 11.45 0.19 10.96
C ALA A 111 12.02 0.92 12.19
N GLN A 112 11.86 0.37 13.39
CA GLN A 112 12.46 0.91 14.61
C GLN A 112 13.98 0.89 14.54
N MET A 113 14.58 -0.18 14.03
CA MET A 113 16.02 -0.27 13.82
C MET A 113 16.52 0.82 12.86
N LEU A 114 15.84 1.02 11.72
CA LEU A 114 16.21 2.05 10.75
C LEU A 114 16.06 3.46 11.32
N ARG A 115 15.01 3.73 12.09
CA ARG A 115 14.84 5.02 12.79
C ARG A 115 15.97 5.27 13.79
N GLY A 116 16.43 4.24 14.47
CA GLY A 116 17.57 4.32 15.41
C GLY A 116 18.91 4.69 14.74
N LEU A 117 19.05 4.39 13.43
CA LEU A 117 20.24 4.79 12.66
C LEU A 117 20.21 6.25 12.21
N GLY A 118 19.02 6.88 12.18
CA GLY A 118 18.85 8.28 11.80
C GLY A 118 19.06 8.58 10.31
N GLY A 119 18.93 9.86 9.95
CA GLY A 119 19.17 10.34 8.58
C GLY A 119 18.36 9.60 7.53
N TYR A 120 18.96 9.36 6.38
CA TYR A 120 18.33 8.68 5.25
C TYR A 120 17.72 7.30 5.60
N MET A 121 18.30 6.58 6.57
CA MET A 121 17.76 5.29 6.98
C MET A 121 16.43 5.42 7.74
N ALA A 122 16.25 6.49 8.51
CA ALA A 122 14.99 6.75 9.21
C ALA A 122 13.84 7.05 8.23
N GLU A 123 14.12 7.72 7.09
CA GLU A 123 13.14 7.98 6.03
C GLU A 123 12.65 6.65 5.40
N ARG A 124 13.54 5.68 5.25
CA ARG A 124 13.21 4.35 4.72
C ARG A 124 12.24 3.53 5.59
N ALA A 125 12.08 3.90 6.85
CA ALA A 125 11.09 3.27 7.71
C ALA A 125 9.65 3.43 7.18
N THR A 126 9.36 4.55 6.53
CA THR A 126 8.05 4.80 5.89
C THR A 126 7.81 3.87 4.70
N ASP A 127 8.82 3.64 3.87
CA ASP A 127 8.74 2.73 2.73
C ASP A 127 8.48 1.28 3.17
N LEU A 128 9.00 0.88 4.34
CA LEU A 128 8.73 -0.43 4.92
C LEU A 128 7.27 -0.63 5.30
N TYR A 129 6.59 0.41 5.77
CA TYR A 129 5.16 0.33 6.05
C TYR A 129 4.32 0.16 4.79
N ASP A 130 4.69 0.82 3.68
CA ASP A 130 4.04 0.58 2.38
C ASP A 130 4.21 -0.87 1.92
N VAL A 131 5.43 -1.43 2.06
CA VAL A 131 5.69 -2.85 1.77
C VAL A 131 4.85 -3.76 2.66
N ARG A 132 4.78 -3.50 3.97
CA ARG A 132 3.96 -4.26 4.92
C ARG A 132 2.51 -4.33 4.46
N ASP A 133 1.92 -3.18 4.16
CA ASP A 133 0.51 -3.07 3.85
C ASP A 133 0.18 -3.80 2.55
N ARG A 134 1.03 -3.70 1.53
CA ARG A 134 0.90 -4.46 0.28
C ARG A 134 1.04 -5.96 0.49
N VAL A 135 1.99 -6.40 1.30
CA VAL A 135 2.20 -7.82 1.60
C VAL A 135 1.03 -8.40 2.40
N ILE A 136 0.49 -7.64 3.36
CA ILE A 136 -0.70 -8.07 4.11
C ILE A 136 -1.92 -8.15 3.19
N CYS A 137 -2.11 -7.19 2.28
CA CYS A 137 -3.17 -7.27 1.27
C CYS A 137 -3.04 -8.54 0.41
N GLU A 138 -1.85 -8.82 -0.10
CA GLU A 138 -1.57 -10.03 -0.89
C GLU A 138 -1.89 -11.30 -0.13
N LEU A 139 -1.44 -11.42 1.12
CA LEU A 139 -1.68 -12.57 1.98
C LEU A 139 -3.16 -12.79 2.29
N ARG A 140 -3.96 -11.73 2.34
CA ARG A 140 -5.40 -11.75 2.62
C ARG A 140 -6.28 -11.78 1.36
N GLY A 141 -5.69 -11.71 0.16
CA GLY A 141 -6.44 -11.59 -1.09
C GLY A 141 -7.26 -10.29 -1.20
N LEU A 142 -6.78 -9.22 -0.58
CA LEU A 142 -7.37 -7.88 -0.63
C LEU A 142 -6.77 -7.06 -1.78
N PRO A 143 -7.51 -6.06 -2.30
CA PRO A 143 -6.94 -5.08 -3.21
C PRO A 143 -5.72 -4.38 -2.58
N GLU A 144 -4.75 -3.99 -3.42
CA GLU A 144 -3.61 -3.19 -2.93
C GLU A 144 -4.07 -1.88 -2.29
N PRO A 145 -3.39 -1.42 -1.22
CA PRO A 145 -3.71 -0.15 -0.57
C PRO A 145 -3.28 1.03 -1.45
N GLY A 146 -3.89 2.18 -1.20
CA GLY A 146 -3.59 3.43 -1.86
C GLY A 146 -4.41 3.67 -3.13
N VAL A 147 -3.92 4.58 -3.96
CA VAL A 147 -4.60 5.00 -5.20
C VAL A 147 -4.56 3.85 -6.21
N PRO A 148 -5.72 3.36 -6.68
CA PRO A 148 -5.75 2.31 -7.69
C PRO A 148 -5.21 2.82 -9.02
N ALA A 149 -4.65 1.91 -9.82
CA ALA A 149 -4.31 2.23 -11.21
C ALA A 149 -5.60 2.44 -12.01
N PHE A 150 -5.61 3.47 -12.86
CA PHE A 150 -6.70 3.72 -13.80
C PHE A 150 -6.29 3.23 -15.19
N ASP A 151 -7.11 2.39 -15.79
CA ASP A 151 -6.94 1.96 -17.20
C ASP A 151 -7.39 3.03 -18.18
N GLY A 152 -7.89 4.17 -17.70
CA GLY A 152 -8.39 5.31 -18.47
C GLY A 152 -8.89 6.41 -17.54
N PRO A 153 -9.60 7.43 -18.07
CA PRO A 153 -10.12 8.52 -17.26
C PRO A 153 -11.07 8.02 -16.16
N GLY A 154 -10.87 8.49 -14.93
CA GLY A 154 -11.66 8.09 -13.76
C GLY A 154 -11.84 9.20 -12.73
N VAL A 155 -12.76 8.97 -11.80
CA VAL A 155 -12.98 9.81 -10.62
C VAL A 155 -12.49 9.04 -9.39
N LEU A 156 -11.62 9.66 -8.58
CA LEU A 156 -11.06 9.04 -7.39
C LEU A 156 -11.97 9.32 -6.18
N GLY A 157 -12.37 8.29 -5.49
CA GLY A 157 -13.04 8.38 -4.18
C GLY A 157 -12.06 7.97 -3.08
N ALA A 158 -12.00 8.75 -2.00
CA ALA A 158 -11.16 8.43 -0.86
C ALA A 158 -11.83 8.88 0.44
N ARG A 159 -11.43 8.28 1.55
CA ARG A 159 -11.78 8.84 2.86
C ARG A 159 -11.04 10.15 3.10
N ASP A 160 -9.75 10.14 2.82
CA ASP A 160 -8.84 11.29 2.89
C ASP A 160 -7.72 11.07 1.87
N LEU A 161 -7.07 12.14 1.44
CA LEU A 161 -5.90 12.09 0.57
C LEU A 161 -4.81 12.97 1.15
N ALA A 162 -3.68 12.38 1.45
CA ALA A 162 -2.52 13.14 1.86
C ALA A 162 -2.03 14.06 0.72
N PRO A 163 -1.46 15.23 1.02
CA PRO A 163 -0.92 16.13 -0.01
C PRO A 163 0.08 15.46 -0.96
N ALA A 164 0.90 14.54 -0.45
CA ALA A 164 1.84 13.77 -1.27
C ALA A 164 1.13 12.83 -2.26
N GLU A 165 0.02 12.21 -1.86
CA GLU A 165 -0.79 11.36 -2.73
C GLU A 165 -1.46 12.20 -3.82
N THR A 166 -2.04 13.35 -3.43
CA THR A 166 -2.68 14.28 -4.38
C THR A 166 -1.67 14.80 -5.41
N ALA A 167 -0.44 15.11 -4.99
CA ALA A 167 0.61 15.61 -5.88
C ALA A 167 1.07 14.59 -6.93
N THR A 168 0.86 13.30 -6.68
CA THR A 168 1.24 12.22 -7.60
C THR A 168 0.13 11.80 -8.57
N LEU A 169 -1.08 12.37 -8.43
CA LEU A 169 -2.20 12.08 -9.32
C LEU A 169 -1.93 12.62 -10.72
N ASN A 170 -2.12 11.78 -11.73
CA ASN A 170 -2.04 12.20 -13.12
C ASN A 170 -3.38 12.85 -13.54
N PRO A 171 -3.42 14.15 -13.86
CA PRO A 171 -4.66 14.86 -14.25
C PRO A 171 -5.25 14.38 -15.58
N GLU A 172 -4.49 13.64 -16.39
CA GLU A 172 -5.03 13.05 -17.62
C GLU A 172 -5.88 11.80 -17.34
N THR A 173 -5.61 11.11 -16.23
CA THR A 173 -6.36 9.90 -15.83
C THR A 173 -7.30 10.14 -14.66
N VAL A 174 -6.96 11.06 -13.74
CA VAL A 174 -7.80 11.41 -12.59
C VAL A 174 -8.52 12.73 -12.91
N LEU A 175 -9.75 12.63 -13.44
CA LEU A 175 -10.54 13.79 -13.83
C LEU A 175 -11.12 14.58 -12.65
N GLY A 176 -11.18 13.98 -11.49
CA GLY A 176 -11.67 14.60 -10.26
C GLY A 176 -11.50 13.68 -9.05
N SER A 177 -11.60 14.24 -7.87
CA SER A 177 -11.56 13.47 -6.61
C SER A 177 -12.68 13.89 -5.67
N ILE A 178 -13.15 12.92 -4.89
CA ILE A 178 -14.15 13.10 -3.83
C ILE A 178 -13.58 12.52 -2.56
N THR A 179 -13.56 13.29 -1.48
CA THR A 179 -13.09 12.82 -0.17
C THR A 179 -14.18 12.99 0.89
N GLU A 180 -14.23 12.06 1.85
CA GLU A 180 -15.15 12.15 3.00
C GLU A 180 -14.69 13.21 4.00
N VAL A 181 -13.37 13.35 4.14
CA VAL A 181 -12.69 14.28 5.05
C VAL A 181 -11.79 15.18 4.22
N GLY A 182 -11.61 16.41 4.65
CA GLY A 182 -10.75 17.38 3.97
C GLY A 182 -11.50 18.69 3.71
N GLY A 183 -10.82 19.62 3.10
CA GLY A 183 -11.33 20.95 2.77
C GLY A 183 -10.40 21.67 1.81
N PRO A 184 -10.75 22.88 1.38
CA PRO A 184 -9.86 23.68 0.55
C PRO A 184 -8.57 23.96 1.32
N THR A 185 -7.45 23.65 0.73
CA THR A 185 -6.10 24.00 1.21
C THR A 185 -5.72 25.37 0.69
#